data_47f8b617655876ccc81f07449f8f4b24
#
_entry.id   47f8b617655876ccc81f07449f8f4b24
#
_cell.length_a   1.000
_cell.length_b   1.000
_cell.length_c   1.000
_cell.angle_alpha   90.00
_cell.angle_beta   90.00
_cell.angle_gamma   90.00
#
_symmetry.space_group_name_H-M   'P 1'
#
loop_
_entity.id
_entity.type
_entity.pdbx_description
1 polymer ?
#
loop_
_entity_poly.entity_id
_entity_poly.type
_entity_poly.pdbx_seq_one_letter_code
_entity_poly.pdbx_strand_id
1 'polypeptide(L)'
;TGTYLKGKILIGDIDYVGGPNGQRVAEHFSQSLLDNGIELMRFKTGTPARVDKRTLNLENMVVQEGDAHHHAFSFMDEWINRNEDVCWLTYTNKETHEIIHSNIHRAPMYSGKIEGVGPRYCPSIEDKVVRFADKERHQLFVEPEGTGTNEMYVQGMSTSLPMDVQYAFLRTIPGLENVEIMRPAYAIEYDCLNPTQLTPALQVKHIEGLYSAGQANGTSGYEEAAAQGLMAGINAALWIQGKEPFILARSEAYIGVLIDDLVTKGTNEPYRMMTSRSEYRLLLRQDNAD
;
A
#
# COMPACT_ATOMS: atom_id res chain seq x y z
N THR A 1 -9.74 -7.10 -6.45
CA THR A 1 -8.57 -7.46 -7.28
C THR A 1 -7.26 -6.92 -6.70
N GLY A 2 -7.24 -5.70 -6.16
CA GLY A 2 -6.02 -5.12 -5.59
C GLY A 2 -4.83 -5.21 -6.56
N THR A 3 -3.64 -5.57 -6.06
CA THR A 3 -2.42 -5.77 -6.87
C THR A 3 -2.44 -7.02 -7.74
N TYR A 4 -3.52 -7.82 -7.69
CA TYR A 4 -3.68 -9.03 -8.51
C TYR A 4 -4.18 -8.75 -9.92
N LEU A 5 -4.72 -7.54 -10.21
CA LEU A 5 -5.24 -7.21 -11.54
C LEU A 5 -4.06 -7.05 -12.50
N LYS A 6 -3.87 -8.07 -13.36
CA LYS A 6 -2.74 -8.19 -14.30
C LYS A 6 -1.38 -7.92 -13.62
N GLY A 7 -1.20 -8.48 -12.40
CA GLY A 7 -0.02 -8.29 -11.58
C GLY A 7 1.26 -8.78 -12.26
N LYS A 8 2.31 -7.97 -12.21
CA LYS A 8 3.65 -8.29 -12.70
C LYS A 8 4.66 -7.99 -11.60
N ILE A 9 5.40 -9.00 -11.17
CA ILE A 9 6.44 -8.90 -10.14
C ILE A 9 7.78 -8.58 -10.79
N LEU A 10 8.56 -7.70 -10.14
CA LEU A 10 9.88 -7.29 -10.61
C LEU A 10 10.87 -7.33 -9.44
N ILE A 11 12.00 -8.05 -9.64
CA ILE A 11 13.11 -8.17 -8.70
C ILE A 11 14.40 -8.09 -9.50
N GLY A 12 15.07 -6.95 -9.50
CA GLY A 12 16.26 -6.72 -10.33
C GLY A 12 15.98 -7.01 -11.81
N ASP A 13 16.70 -7.97 -12.36
CA ASP A 13 16.55 -8.34 -13.77
C ASP A 13 15.41 -9.34 -14.04
N ILE A 14 14.84 -9.90 -12.99
CA ILE A 14 13.77 -10.90 -13.08
C ILE A 14 12.43 -10.20 -13.06
N ASP A 15 11.57 -10.53 -14.04
CA ASP A 15 10.17 -10.17 -14.02
C ASP A 15 9.28 -11.34 -14.47
N TYR A 16 8.09 -11.43 -13.87
CA TYR A 16 7.13 -12.47 -14.21
C TYR A 16 5.70 -12.08 -13.83
N VAL A 17 4.73 -12.65 -14.53
CA VAL A 17 3.31 -12.52 -14.21
C VAL A 17 3.03 -13.27 -12.92
N GLY A 18 2.59 -12.56 -11.88
CA GLY A 18 2.37 -13.13 -10.56
C GLY A 18 1.73 -12.12 -9.61
N GLY A 19 1.01 -12.63 -8.62
CA GLY A 19 0.44 -11.87 -7.52
C GLY A 19 1.30 -11.97 -6.25
N PRO A 20 0.93 -11.23 -5.19
CA PRO A 20 1.58 -11.31 -3.89
C PRO A 20 1.66 -12.74 -3.37
N ASN A 21 2.75 -13.07 -2.67
CA ASN A 21 2.97 -14.38 -2.04
C ASN A 21 2.91 -15.58 -3.00
N GLY A 22 3.29 -15.40 -4.27
CA GLY A 22 3.26 -16.46 -5.28
C GLY A 22 1.87 -16.89 -5.72
N GLN A 23 0.85 -16.10 -5.41
CA GLN A 23 -0.52 -16.37 -5.82
C GLN A 23 -0.75 -16.01 -7.29
N ARG A 24 -1.82 -16.57 -7.87
CA ARG A 24 -2.20 -16.30 -9.25
C ARG A 24 -2.78 -14.90 -9.40
N VAL A 25 -2.60 -14.31 -10.55
CA VAL A 25 -3.18 -13.01 -10.92
C VAL A 25 -4.53 -13.16 -11.62
N ALA A 26 -5.31 -12.07 -11.63
CA ALA A 26 -6.50 -11.93 -12.46
C ALA A 26 -6.08 -11.41 -13.86
N GLU A 27 -5.47 -12.27 -14.66
CA GLU A 27 -4.83 -11.89 -15.93
C GLU A 27 -5.86 -11.49 -17.00
N HIS A 28 -6.91 -12.30 -17.15
CA HIS A 28 -7.92 -12.09 -18.21
C HIS A 28 -8.97 -11.04 -17.85
N PHE A 29 -9.05 -10.65 -16.57
CA PHE A 29 -10.06 -9.69 -16.13
C PHE A 29 -9.81 -8.29 -16.67
N SER A 30 -8.55 -7.86 -16.78
CA SER A 30 -8.20 -6.58 -17.43
C SER A 30 -8.70 -6.53 -18.87
N GLN A 31 -8.53 -7.61 -19.64
CA GLN A 31 -9.02 -7.66 -21.01
C GLN A 31 -10.56 -7.57 -21.06
N SER A 32 -11.24 -8.29 -20.17
CA SER A 32 -12.71 -8.22 -20.07
C SER A 32 -13.19 -6.80 -19.75
N LEU A 33 -12.48 -6.05 -18.90
CA LEU A 33 -12.80 -4.65 -18.61
C LEU A 33 -12.63 -3.76 -19.85
N LEU A 34 -11.52 -3.93 -20.59
CA LEU A 34 -11.26 -3.20 -21.84
C LEU A 34 -12.30 -3.52 -22.91
N ASP A 35 -12.67 -4.78 -23.09
CA ASP A 35 -13.69 -5.22 -24.06
C ASP A 35 -15.08 -4.63 -23.75
N ASN A 36 -15.32 -4.27 -22.49
CA ASN A 36 -16.53 -3.58 -22.05
C ASN A 36 -16.37 -2.05 -21.98
N GLY A 37 -15.34 -1.48 -22.61
CA GLY A 37 -15.14 -0.04 -22.73
C GLY A 37 -14.65 0.66 -21.46
N ILE A 38 -14.09 -0.09 -20.50
CA ILE A 38 -13.50 0.48 -19.29
C ILE A 38 -12.03 0.81 -19.55
N GLU A 39 -11.65 2.06 -19.38
CA GLU A 39 -10.25 2.51 -19.47
C GLU A 39 -9.46 2.06 -18.25
N LEU A 40 -8.28 1.52 -18.50
CA LEU A 40 -7.34 1.09 -17.44
C LEU A 40 -6.11 1.99 -17.42
N MET A 41 -5.55 2.11 -16.23
CA MET A 41 -4.26 2.72 -15.94
C MET A 41 -3.35 1.66 -15.33
N ARG A 42 -2.04 1.94 -15.28
CA ARG A 42 -1.08 1.03 -14.67
C ARG A 42 -0.33 1.72 -13.55
N PHE A 43 -0.38 1.11 -12.37
CA PHE A 43 0.32 1.59 -11.18
C PHE A 43 1.32 0.55 -10.69
N LYS A 44 2.19 1.01 -9.80
CA LYS A 44 3.22 0.19 -9.17
C LYS A 44 3.16 0.40 -7.65
N THR A 45 3.39 -0.67 -6.92
CA THR A 45 3.73 -0.61 -5.50
C THR A 45 4.90 -1.53 -5.21
N GLY A 46 5.29 -1.66 -3.94
CA GLY A 46 6.36 -2.55 -3.53
C GLY A 46 6.10 -3.11 -2.14
N THR A 47 6.85 -4.13 -1.79
CA THR A 47 6.85 -4.74 -0.47
C THR A 47 8.28 -5.01 -0.03
N PRO A 48 8.61 -4.92 1.27
CA PRO A 48 9.92 -5.30 1.78
C PRO A 48 10.06 -6.83 1.88
N ALA A 49 11.27 -7.28 2.18
CA ALA A 49 11.54 -8.66 2.45
C ALA A 49 10.80 -9.16 3.70
N ARG A 50 10.42 -10.45 3.70
CA ARG A 50 10.06 -11.19 4.90
C ARG A 50 11.29 -11.99 5.32
N VAL A 51 11.62 -11.87 6.59
CA VAL A 51 12.83 -12.45 7.17
C VAL A 51 12.49 -13.40 8.31
N ASP A 52 13.38 -14.35 8.58
CA ASP A 52 13.18 -15.34 9.63
C ASP A 52 13.55 -14.74 11.01
N LYS A 53 12.59 -14.64 11.91
CA LYS A 53 12.74 -14.12 13.29
C LYS A 53 13.89 -14.79 14.03
N ARG A 54 14.14 -16.09 13.79
CA ARG A 54 15.17 -16.89 14.48
C ARG A 54 16.60 -16.46 14.13
N THR A 55 16.77 -15.71 13.04
CA THR A 55 18.07 -15.21 12.56
C THR A 55 18.35 -13.77 12.96
N LEU A 56 17.40 -13.13 13.67
CA LEU A 56 17.50 -11.75 14.09
C LEU A 56 18.10 -11.63 15.49
N ASN A 57 18.91 -10.59 15.70
CA ASN A 57 19.36 -10.18 17.03
C ASN A 57 18.49 -9.02 17.54
N LEU A 58 17.33 -9.37 18.10
CA LEU A 58 16.35 -8.38 18.57
C LEU A 58 16.85 -7.52 19.73
N GLU A 59 17.90 -7.95 20.45
CA GLU A 59 18.52 -7.16 21.54
C GLU A 59 19.23 -5.92 21.01
N ASN A 60 19.65 -5.92 19.75
CA ASN A 60 20.24 -4.77 19.06
C ASN A 60 19.21 -3.77 18.51
N MET A 61 17.92 -3.99 18.77
CA MET A 61 16.83 -3.15 18.33
C MET A 61 16.07 -2.57 19.53
N VAL A 62 15.32 -1.49 19.29
CA VAL A 62 14.50 -0.87 20.33
C VAL A 62 13.08 -1.42 20.24
N VAL A 63 12.59 -2.03 21.33
CA VAL A 63 11.20 -2.51 21.39
C VAL A 63 10.25 -1.33 21.30
N GLN A 64 9.24 -1.46 20.45
CA GLN A 64 8.12 -0.55 20.33
C GLN A 64 6.87 -1.26 20.83
N GLU A 65 6.49 -0.92 22.06
CA GLU A 65 5.25 -1.38 22.67
C GLU A 65 4.06 -0.61 22.07
N GLY A 66 2.88 -1.19 22.14
CA GLY A 66 1.65 -0.48 21.83
C GLY A 66 1.31 0.59 22.88
N ASP A 67 0.22 1.29 22.68
CA ASP A 67 -0.27 2.31 23.60
C ASP A 67 -0.58 1.68 24.98
N ALA A 68 -0.14 2.35 26.06
CA ALA A 68 -0.40 1.91 27.44
C ALA A 68 -1.91 1.95 27.77
N HIS A 69 -2.65 2.83 27.11
CA HIS A 69 -4.10 2.94 27.19
C HIS A 69 -4.69 2.54 25.86
N HIS A 70 -5.47 1.46 25.87
CA HIS A 70 -6.15 0.98 24.67
C HIS A 70 -7.38 1.82 24.39
N HIS A 71 -7.46 2.36 23.19
CA HIS A 71 -8.63 3.09 22.70
C HIS A 71 -9.31 2.28 21.60
N ALA A 72 -10.65 2.20 21.67
CA ALA A 72 -11.44 1.63 20.58
C ALA A 72 -11.36 2.52 19.34
N PHE A 73 -11.55 1.94 18.17
CA PHE A 73 -11.72 2.70 16.93
C PHE A 73 -13.12 3.33 16.82
N SER A 74 -14.08 2.81 17.58
CA SER A 74 -15.44 3.32 17.67
C SER A 74 -15.70 3.87 19.08
N PHE A 75 -16.40 5.02 19.16
CA PHE A 75 -16.86 5.58 20.43
C PHE A 75 -17.98 4.74 21.09
N MET A 76 -18.54 3.78 20.35
CA MET A 76 -19.56 2.85 20.86
C MET A 76 -18.97 1.66 21.60
N ASP A 77 -17.65 1.41 21.46
CA ASP A 77 -16.97 0.28 22.09
C ASP A 77 -16.24 0.72 23.35
N GLU A 78 -16.59 0.10 24.49
CA GLU A 78 -15.94 0.37 25.77
C GLU A 78 -14.73 -0.55 26.04
N TRP A 79 -14.62 -1.67 25.29
CA TRP A 79 -13.62 -2.69 25.54
C TRP A 79 -12.78 -3.04 24.32
N ILE A 80 -11.49 -3.31 24.56
CA ILE A 80 -10.53 -3.60 23.51
C ILE A 80 -9.70 -4.80 23.89
N ASN A 81 -9.49 -5.68 22.93
CA ASN A 81 -8.57 -6.79 23.07
C ASN A 81 -7.15 -6.28 23.26
N ARG A 82 -6.41 -6.88 24.17
CA ARG A 82 -4.99 -6.55 24.36
C ARG A 82 -4.20 -7.04 23.16
N ASN A 83 -3.45 -6.14 22.54
CA ASN A 83 -2.39 -6.52 21.63
C ASN A 83 -1.14 -6.84 22.46
N GLU A 84 -0.68 -8.08 22.40
CA GLU A 84 0.52 -8.55 23.12
C GLU A 84 1.76 -8.56 22.21
N ASP A 85 1.58 -8.34 20.90
CA ASP A 85 2.67 -8.26 19.95
C ASP A 85 3.33 -6.89 19.98
N VAL A 86 4.66 -6.88 19.79
CA VAL A 86 5.47 -5.68 19.72
C VAL A 86 6.22 -5.63 18.39
N CYS A 87 6.61 -4.43 17.98
CA CYS A 87 7.53 -4.21 16.88
C CYS A 87 8.93 -3.86 17.42
N TRP A 88 9.93 -3.96 16.57
CA TRP A 88 11.30 -3.59 16.89
C TRP A 88 11.76 -2.49 15.93
N LEU A 89 12.27 -1.41 16.52
CA LEU A 89 12.80 -0.27 15.80
C LEU A 89 14.29 -0.44 15.56
N THR A 90 14.72 -0.26 14.33
CA THR A 90 16.13 -0.17 13.94
C THR A 90 16.29 0.89 12.84
N TYR A 91 17.51 1.03 12.31
CA TYR A 91 17.82 2.07 11.33
C TYR A 91 18.78 1.56 10.27
N THR A 92 18.65 2.08 9.05
CA THR A 92 19.72 1.99 8.06
C THR A 92 20.92 2.79 8.53
N ASN A 93 22.06 2.59 7.89
CA ASN A 93 23.30 3.31 8.14
C ASN A 93 23.99 3.68 6.81
N LYS A 94 25.14 4.33 6.92
CA LYS A 94 25.90 4.77 5.76
C LYS A 94 26.29 3.61 4.83
N GLU A 95 26.73 2.48 5.37
CA GLU A 95 27.09 1.29 4.60
C GLU A 95 25.88 0.73 3.84
N THR A 96 24.71 0.68 4.50
CA THR A 96 23.43 0.32 3.86
C THR A 96 23.17 1.20 2.62
N HIS A 97 23.32 2.54 2.78
CA HIS A 97 23.09 3.50 1.71
C HIS A 97 24.12 3.39 0.58
N GLU A 98 25.38 3.15 0.88
CA GLU A 98 26.44 2.96 -0.11
C GLU A 98 26.19 1.71 -0.98
N ILE A 99 25.77 0.60 -0.37
CA ILE A 99 25.41 -0.62 -1.11
C ILE A 99 24.22 -0.37 -2.03
N ILE A 100 23.18 0.27 -1.54
CA ILE A 100 21.97 0.60 -2.34
C ILE A 100 22.37 1.52 -3.49
N HIS A 101 23.11 2.59 -3.21
CA HIS A 101 23.51 3.58 -4.21
C HIS A 101 24.36 2.98 -5.33
N SER A 102 25.32 2.13 -4.98
CA SER A 102 26.19 1.44 -5.94
C SER A 102 25.45 0.47 -6.86
N ASN A 103 24.28 -0.02 -6.44
CA ASN A 103 23.46 -0.98 -7.16
C ASN A 103 22.17 -0.39 -7.76
N ILE A 104 21.98 0.92 -7.69
CA ILE A 104 20.72 1.57 -8.10
C ILE A 104 20.35 1.30 -9.55
N HIS A 105 21.37 1.18 -10.42
CA HIS A 105 21.20 0.86 -11.84
C HIS A 105 20.61 -0.53 -12.10
N ARG A 106 20.63 -1.41 -11.10
CA ARG A 106 20.02 -2.76 -11.13
C ARG A 106 18.57 -2.77 -10.67
N ALA A 107 18.06 -1.64 -10.15
CA ALA A 107 16.65 -1.55 -9.76
C ALA A 107 15.76 -1.33 -10.98
N PRO A 108 14.68 -2.10 -11.18
CA PRO A 108 13.72 -1.97 -12.29
C PRO A 108 13.20 -0.55 -12.50
N MET A 109 13.02 0.23 -11.43
CA MET A 109 12.58 1.62 -11.50
C MET A 109 13.59 2.53 -12.21
N TYR A 110 14.88 2.27 -12.04
CA TYR A 110 15.96 3.07 -12.62
C TYR A 110 16.49 2.52 -13.95
N SER A 111 16.18 1.27 -14.26
CA SER A 111 16.54 0.64 -15.55
C SER A 111 15.46 0.79 -16.63
N GLY A 112 14.34 1.47 -16.32
CA GLY A 112 13.26 1.70 -17.28
C GLY A 112 12.34 0.48 -17.52
N LYS A 113 12.42 -0.56 -16.69
CA LYS A 113 11.56 -1.76 -16.80
C LYS A 113 10.17 -1.57 -16.22
N ILE A 114 9.98 -0.59 -15.33
CA ILE A 114 8.70 -0.26 -14.69
C ILE A 114 7.97 0.78 -15.55
N GLU A 115 6.76 0.46 -15.94
CA GLU A 115 5.85 1.34 -16.68
C GLU A 115 4.90 2.08 -15.72
N GLY A 116 4.52 1.43 -14.62
CA GLY A 116 3.57 1.93 -13.65
C GLY A 116 4.11 3.06 -12.77
N VAL A 117 3.26 4.03 -12.46
CA VAL A 117 3.58 5.11 -11.53
C VAL A 117 3.50 4.59 -10.09
N GLY A 118 4.51 4.88 -9.29
CA GLY A 118 4.57 4.48 -7.87
C GLY A 118 3.93 5.50 -6.93
N PRO A 119 3.58 5.08 -5.69
CA PRO A 119 2.98 5.96 -4.71
C PRO A 119 3.98 6.99 -4.18
N ARG A 120 3.58 8.25 -4.12
CA ARG A 120 4.41 9.36 -3.63
C ARG A 120 4.80 9.20 -2.16
N TYR A 121 3.89 8.68 -1.34
CA TYR A 121 4.01 8.64 0.12
C TYR A 121 4.54 7.32 0.68
N CYS A 122 4.85 6.35 -0.18
CA CYS A 122 5.50 5.09 0.19
C CYS A 122 6.65 4.80 -0.78
N PRO A 123 7.72 5.62 -0.76
CA PRO A 123 8.85 5.41 -1.64
C PRO A 123 9.61 4.14 -1.26
N SER A 124 10.21 3.49 -2.25
CA SER A 124 11.15 2.40 -2.02
C SER A 124 12.39 2.90 -1.26
N ILE A 125 13.19 1.98 -0.71
CA ILE A 125 14.40 2.39 0.01
C ILE A 125 15.40 3.06 -0.94
N GLU A 126 15.51 2.61 -2.19
CA GLU A 126 16.33 3.25 -3.20
C GLU A 126 15.89 4.68 -3.50
N ASP A 127 14.58 4.94 -3.54
CA ASP A 127 14.04 6.31 -3.67
C ASP A 127 14.37 7.18 -2.46
N LYS A 128 14.30 6.61 -1.25
CA LYS A 128 14.66 7.35 -0.02
C LYS A 128 16.13 7.74 -0.01
N VAL A 129 17.01 6.82 -0.35
CA VAL A 129 18.46 7.04 -0.38
C VAL A 129 18.84 8.11 -1.41
N VAL A 130 18.15 8.15 -2.55
CA VAL A 130 18.42 9.16 -3.60
C VAL A 130 17.80 10.52 -3.24
N ARG A 131 16.52 10.54 -2.86
CA ARG A 131 15.80 11.80 -2.64
C ARG A 131 16.18 12.50 -1.32
N PHE A 132 16.62 11.74 -0.33
CA PHE A 132 16.99 12.23 0.99
C PHE A 132 18.44 11.85 1.31
N ALA A 133 19.34 12.13 0.37
CA ALA A 133 20.76 11.81 0.49
C ALA A 133 21.46 12.54 1.65
N ASP A 134 20.86 13.61 2.18
CA ASP A 134 21.30 14.34 3.37
C ASP A 134 21.00 13.58 4.69
N LYS A 135 20.16 12.55 4.65
CA LYS A 135 19.82 11.75 5.83
C LYS A 135 20.84 10.64 6.05
N GLU A 136 21.45 10.64 7.22
CA GLU A 136 22.43 9.61 7.61
C GLU A 136 21.81 8.23 7.81
N ARG A 137 20.50 8.19 8.14
CA ARG A 137 19.76 6.95 8.42
C ARG A 137 18.27 7.11 8.15
N HIS A 138 17.62 6.00 7.82
CA HIS A 138 16.17 5.87 7.74
C HIS A 138 15.67 4.91 8.81
N GLN A 139 14.55 5.24 9.41
CA GLN A 139 13.87 4.44 10.42
C GLN A 139 13.22 3.21 9.78
N LEU A 140 13.33 2.08 10.47
CA LEU A 140 12.78 0.80 10.07
C LEU A 140 12.04 0.16 11.24
N PHE A 141 10.93 -0.52 10.94
CA PHE A 141 10.26 -1.38 11.90
C PHE A 141 10.35 -2.83 11.45
N VAL A 142 10.68 -3.71 12.39
CA VAL A 142 10.64 -5.15 12.20
C VAL A 142 9.40 -5.66 12.92
N GLU A 143 8.43 -6.11 12.13
CA GLU A 143 7.06 -6.38 12.58
C GLU A 143 6.72 -7.86 12.39
N PRO A 144 6.09 -8.54 13.38
CA PRO A 144 5.64 -9.92 13.18
C PRO A 144 4.49 -9.97 12.16
N GLU A 145 4.58 -10.88 11.19
CA GLU A 145 3.48 -11.12 10.23
C GLU A 145 2.29 -11.86 10.87
N GLY A 146 2.50 -12.45 12.04
CA GLY A 146 1.46 -13.11 12.81
C GLY A 146 2.03 -13.95 13.95
N THR A 147 1.17 -14.33 14.90
CA THR A 147 1.54 -15.05 16.11
C THR A 147 1.97 -16.51 15.86
N GLY A 148 1.54 -17.11 14.76
CA GLY A 148 1.81 -18.50 14.40
C GLY A 148 2.96 -18.69 13.40
N THR A 149 3.74 -17.65 13.10
CA THR A 149 4.82 -17.71 12.11
C THR A 149 6.11 -17.07 12.62
N ASN A 150 7.25 -17.46 12.04
CA ASN A 150 8.54 -16.81 12.24
C ASN A 150 8.81 -15.71 11.21
N GLU A 151 7.85 -15.40 10.33
CA GLU A 151 8.01 -14.34 9.34
C GLU A 151 7.94 -12.96 9.99
N MET A 152 8.96 -12.15 9.72
CA MET A 152 9.02 -10.75 10.15
C MET A 152 9.04 -9.84 8.92
N TYR A 153 8.25 -8.80 8.95
CA TYR A 153 8.14 -7.77 7.92
C TYR A 153 9.11 -6.65 8.22
N VAL A 154 9.98 -6.29 7.26
CA VAL A 154 10.97 -5.21 7.47
C VAL A 154 10.43 -3.92 6.88
N GLN A 155 9.50 -3.28 7.60
CA GLN A 155 8.85 -2.06 7.16
C GLN A 155 9.85 -0.93 6.94
N GLY A 156 9.71 -0.23 5.82
CA GLY A 156 10.61 0.85 5.41
C GLY A 156 11.66 0.43 4.39
N MET A 157 11.82 -0.88 4.14
CA MET A 157 12.81 -1.46 3.22
C MET A 157 12.18 -2.04 1.94
N SER A 158 11.02 -1.53 1.50
CA SER A 158 10.47 -1.90 0.20
C SER A 158 11.48 -1.61 -0.89
N THR A 159 11.75 -2.59 -1.74
CA THR A 159 12.76 -2.48 -2.81
C THR A 159 12.44 -3.40 -3.97
N SER A 160 12.95 -3.06 -5.13
CA SER A 160 12.98 -3.94 -6.31
C SER A 160 14.40 -4.38 -6.69
N LEU A 161 15.40 -4.08 -5.89
CA LEU A 161 16.78 -4.52 -6.10
C LEU A 161 16.89 -6.05 -6.10
N PRO A 162 17.87 -6.63 -6.82
CA PRO A 162 18.05 -8.07 -6.85
C PRO A 162 18.36 -8.67 -5.48
N MET A 163 18.09 -9.96 -5.30
CA MET A 163 18.16 -10.65 -4.03
C MET A 163 19.55 -10.63 -3.39
N ASP A 164 20.61 -10.72 -4.18
CA ASP A 164 21.99 -10.60 -3.70
C ASP A 164 22.26 -9.23 -3.05
N VAL A 165 21.73 -8.17 -3.63
CA VAL A 165 21.82 -6.81 -3.09
C VAL A 165 20.95 -6.67 -1.83
N GLN A 166 19.76 -7.29 -1.81
CA GLN A 166 18.89 -7.30 -0.63
C GLN A 166 19.61 -7.92 0.57
N TYR A 167 20.26 -9.06 0.41
CA TYR A 167 21.08 -9.67 1.47
C TYR A 167 22.23 -8.75 1.90
N ALA A 168 22.94 -8.17 0.93
CA ALA A 168 24.08 -7.32 1.22
C ALA A 168 23.71 -6.12 2.09
N PHE A 169 22.67 -5.36 1.74
CA PHE A 169 22.30 -4.19 2.52
C PHE A 169 21.55 -4.54 3.82
N LEU A 170 20.72 -5.58 3.84
CA LEU A 170 20.03 -5.98 5.07
C LEU A 170 21.02 -6.37 6.17
N ARG A 171 22.09 -7.07 5.84
CA ARG A 171 23.10 -7.51 6.80
C ARG A 171 23.98 -6.39 7.37
N THR A 172 23.89 -5.19 6.85
CA THR A 172 24.53 -4.00 7.46
C THR A 172 23.69 -3.35 8.55
N ILE A 173 22.42 -3.72 8.67
CA ILE A 173 21.46 -3.10 9.58
C ILE A 173 21.58 -3.73 10.97
N PRO A 174 21.68 -2.93 12.06
CA PRO A 174 21.74 -3.44 13.42
C PRO A 174 20.57 -4.39 13.73
N GLY A 175 20.91 -5.61 14.18
CA GLY A 175 19.96 -6.67 14.47
C GLY A 175 19.62 -7.58 13.29
N LEU A 176 20.06 -7.26 12.07
CA LEU A 176 19.87 -8.04 10.86
C LEU A 176 21.16 -8.69 10.33
N GLU A 177 22.25 -8.67 11.09
CA GLU A 177 23.59 -9.08 10.64
C GLU A 177 23.63 -10.51 10.09
N ASN A 178 22.80 -11.40 10.64
CA ASN A 178 22.72 -12.81 10.24
C ASN A 178 21.39 -13.14 9.55
N VAL A 179 20.69 -12.13 9.03
CA VAL A 179 19.34 -12.27 8.49
C VAL A 179 19.27 -13.31 7.38
N GLU A 180 18.23 -14.16 7.43
CA GLU A 180 17.81 -15.02 6.35
C GLU A 180 16.48 -14.56 5.77
N ILE A 181 16.45 -14.38 4.46
CA ILE A 181 15.26 -13.91 3.73
C ILE A 181 14.38 -15.12 3.45
N MET A 182 13.17 -15.14 4.00
CA MET A 182 12.13 -16.12 3.69
C MET A 182 11.43 -15.81 2.38
N ARG A 183 11.19 -14.53 2.11
CA ARG A 183 10.62 -14.01 0.85
C ARG A 183 11.32 -12.72 0.47
N PRO A 184 11.84 -12.59 -0.74
CA PRO A 184 12.49 -11.35 -1.17
C PRO A 184 11.50 -10.20 -1.25
N ALA A 185 12.02 -8.98 -1.11
CA ALA A 185 11.31 -7.78 -1.49
C ALA A 185 11.10 -7.73 -3.01
N TYR A 186 10.04 -7.08 -3.45
CA TYR A 186 9.74 -6.92 -4.88
C TYR A 186 8.93 -5.66 -5.15
N ALA A 187 8.98 -5.17 -6.38
CA ALA A 187 7.97 -4.28 -6.91
C ALA A 187 6.88 -5.11 -7.62
N ILE A 188 5.65 -4.62 -7.58
CA ILE A 188 4.55 -5.18 -8.35
C ILE A 188 3.83 -4.08 -9.12
N GLU A 189 3.67 -4.29 -10.42
CA GLU A 189 2.80 -3.49 -11.27
C GLU A 189 1.43 -4.14 -11.37
N TYR A 190 0.39 -3.34 -11.44
CA TYR A 190 -1.00 -3.80 -11.53
C TYR A 190 -1.85 -2.80 -12.29
N ASP A 191 -2.95 -3.29 -12.88
CA ASP A 191 -3.92 -2.43 -13.53
C ASP A 191 -4.93 -1.88 -12.53
N CYS A 192 -5.45 -0.68 -12.81
CA CYS A 192 -6.57 -0.07 -12.13
C CYS A 192 -7.44 0.69 -13.13
N LEU A 193 -8.69 0.96 -12.76
CA LEU A 193 -9.59 1.76 -13.58
C LEU A 193 -9.22 3.24 -13.50
N ASN A 194 -9.45 3.97 -14.59
CA ASN A 194 -9.54 5.41 -14.49
C ASN A 194 -10.82 5.78 -13.70
N PRO A 195 -10.72 6.30 -12.47
CA PRO A 195 -11.87 6.47 -11.59
C PRO A 195 -12.86 7.55 -12.06
N THR A 196 -12.46 8.39 -13.01
CA THR A 196 -13.39 9.38 -13.61
C THR A 196 -14.53 8.74 -14.40
N GLN A 197 -14.45 7.44 -14.69
CA GLN A 197 -15.51 6.66 -15.30
C GLN A 197 -16.60 6.22 -14.31
N LEU A 198 -16.40 6.48 -13.02
CA LEU A 198 -17.37 6.17 -11.99
C LEU A 198 -18.27 7.36 -11.66
N THR A 199 -19.50 7.06 -11.26
CA THR A 199 -20.39 8.02 -10.63
C THR A 199 -19.98 8.29 -9.18
N PRO A 200 -20.51 9.33 -8.52
CA PRO A 200 -20.30 9.51 -7.07
C PRO A 200 -20.80 8.35 -6.19
N ALA A 201 -21.67 7.49 -6.74
CA ALA A 201 -22.11 6.25 -6.10
C ALA A 201 -21.14 5.07 -6.30
N LEU A 202 -20.01 5.29 -7.00
CA LEU A 202 -19.01 4.29 -7.40
C LEU A 202 -19.52 3.25 -8.43
N GLN A 203 -20.60 3.54 -9.11
CA GLN A 203 -21.09 2.76 -10.26
C GLN A 203 -20.36 3.18 -11.54
N VAL A 204 -20.05 2.24 -12.42
CA VAL A 204 -19.51 2.54 -13.76
C VAL A 204 -20.57 3.26 -14.58
N LYS A 205 -20.23 4.45 -15.12
CA LYS A 205 -21.20 5.35 -15.79
C LYS A 205 -21.97 4.72 -16.95
N HIS A 206 -21.33 3.83 -17.70
CA HIS A 206 -21.92 3.22 -18.92
C HIS A 206 -22.32 1.75 -18.74
N ILE A 207 -22.15 1.18 -17.54
CA ILE A 207 -22.55 -0.20 -17.22
C ILE A 207 -23.39 -0.19 -15.95
N GLU A 208 -24.69 -0.31 -16.15
CA GLU A 208 -25.65 -0.30 -15.05
C GLU A 208 -25.45 -1.52 -14.13
N GLY A 209 -25.48 -1.31 -12.82
CA GLY A 209 -25.31 -2.35 -11.82
C GLY A 209 -23.86 -2.78 -11.55
N LEU A 210 -22.87 -2.25 -12.28
CA LEU A 210 -21.47 -2.52 -12.03
C LEU A 210 -20.86 -1.45 -11.12
N TYR A 211 -20.43 -1.85 -9.95
CA TYR A 211 -19.74 -1.01 -8.95
C TYR A 211 -18.28 -1.40 -8.84
N SER A 212 -17.42 -0.43 -8.55
CA SER A 212 -15.99 -0.67 -8.32
C SER A 212 -15.53 0.03 -7.05
N ALA A 213 -14.62 -0.62 -6.30
CA ALA A 213 -14.12 -0.10 -5.03
C ALA A 213 -12.69 -0.54 -4.77
N GLY A 214 -11.99 0.25 -3.96
CA GLY A 214 -10.66 -0.07 -3.45
C GLY A 214 -9.54 0.24 -4.43
N GLN A 215 -8.47 -0.54 -4.37
CA GLN A 215 -7.27 -0.32 -5.17
C GLN A 215 -7.55 -0.37 -6.69
N ALA A 216 -8.57 -1.11 -7.11
CA ALA A 216 -9.02 -1.13 -8.50
C ALA A 216 -9.41 0.26 -9.02
N ASN A 217 -9.76 1.21 -8.15
CA ASN A 217 -10.09 2.60 -8.48
C ASN A 217 -8.89 3.55 -8.37
N GLY A 218 -7.66 3.04 -8.29
CA GLY A 218 -6.45 3.85 -8.25
C GLY A 218 -6.07 4.37 -6.86
N THR A 219 -6.61 3.83 -5.77
CA THR A 219 -6.15 4.14 -4.40
C THR A 219 -5.06 3.19 -3.91
N SER A 220 -4.35 3.55 -2.86
CA SER A 220 -3.29 2.73 -2.28
C SER A 220 -3.31 2.77 -0.74
N GLY A 221 -4.41 2.39 -0.12
CA GLY A 221 -4.53 2.27 1.32
C GLY A 221 -5.69 1.39 1.71
N TYR A 222 -5.58 0.76 2.87
CA TYR A 222 -6.64 -0.12 3.40
C TYR A 222 -7.88 0.69 3.77
N GLU A 223 -7.68 1.86 4.34
CA GLU A 223 -8.74 2.78 4.75
C GLU A 223 -9.54 3.29 3.54
N GLU A 224 -8.83 3.68 2.48
CA GLU A 224 -9.47 4.09 1.23
C GLU A 224 -10.26 2.95 0.59
N ALA A 225 -9.73 1.72 0.64
CA ALA A 225 -10.41 0.55 0.10
C ALA A 225 -11.67 0.20 0.91
N ALA A 226 -11.58 0.26 2.24
CA ALA A 226 -12.71 0.00 3.14
C ALA A 226 -13.84 1.02 2.95
N ALA A 227 -13.49 2.31 2.89
CA ALA A 227 -14.45 3.38 2.67
C ALA A 227 -15.18 3.25 1.34
N GLN A 228 -14.45 2.98 0.25
CA GLN A 228 -15.05 2.76 -1.07
C GLN A 228 -15.93 1.51 -1.09
N GLY A 229 -15.46 0.40 -0.48
CA GLY A 229 -16.22 -0.85 -0.40
C GLY A 229 -17.55 -0.67 0.33
N LEU A 230 -17.55 0.06 1.46
CA LEU A 230 -18.74 0.41 2.21
C LEU A 230 -19.73 1.21 1.35
N MET A 231 -19.27 2.30 0.73
CA MET A 231 -20.11 3.17 -0.09
C MET A 231 -20.64 2.48 -1.33
N ALA A 232 -19.81 1.70 -2.03
CA ALA A 232 -20.24 0.93 -3.19
C ALA A 232 -21.30 -0.12 -2.82
N GLY A 233 -21.10 -0.82 -1.68
CA GLY A 233 -22.05 -1.82 -1.17
C GLY A 233 -23.40 -1.21 -0.78
N ILE A 234 -23.40 -0.07 -0.07
CA ILE A 234 -24.62 0.66 0.28
C ILE A 234 -25.36 1.07 -1.00
N ASN A 235 -24.66 1.69 -1.95
CA ASN A 235 -25.28 2.18 -3.18
C ASN A 235 -25.78 1.06 -4.09
N ALA A 236 -25.08 -0.06 -4.16
CA ALA A 236 -25.58 -1.24 -4.89
C ALA A 236 -26.87 -1.79 -4.26
N ALA A 237 -26.96 -1.83 -2.93
CA ALA A 237 -28.18 -2.26 -2.23
C ALA A 237 -29.36 -1.28 -2.44
N LEU A 238 -29.08 0.03 -2.39
CA LEU A 238 -30.09 1.05 -2.65
C LEU A 238 -30.60 0.99 -4.10
N TRP A 239 -29.70 0.77 -5.06
CA TRP A 239 -30.06 0.62 -6.47
C TRP A 239 -31.00 -0.58 -6.70
N ILE A 240 -30.71 -1.75 -6.11
CA ILE A 240 -31.58 -2.93 -6.19
C ILE A 240 -32.96 -2.63 -5.60
N GLN A 241 -33.05 -1.77 -4.58
CA GLN A 241 -34.30 -1.38 -3.93
C GLN A 241 -35.03 -0.25 -4.67
N GLY A 242 -34.50 0.24 -5.79
CA GLY A 242 -35.05 1.40 -6.51
C GLY A 242 -35.03 2.71 -5.73
N LYS A 243 -34.09 2.85 -4.80
CA LYS A 243 -33.90 4.04 -3.97
C LYS A 243 -32.80 4.95 -4.52
N GLU A 244 -32.86 6.21 -4.13
CA GLU A 244 -31.84 7.20 -4.46
C GLU A 244 -30.47 6.80 -3.86
N PRO A 245 -29.36 7.10 -4.57
CA PRO A 245 -28.03 6.77 -4.07
C PRO A 245 -27.67 7.62 -2.85
N PHE A 246 -26.93 7.00 -1.94
CA PHE A 246 -26.33 7.68 -0.79
C PHE A 246 -24.96 8.24 -1.16
N ILE A 247 -24.86 9.55 -1.19
CA ILE A 247 -23.66 10.29 -1.57
C ILE A 247 -23.30 11.26 -0.46
N LEU A 248 -22.09 11.15 0.08
CA LEU A 248 -21.55 12.06 1.07
C LEU A 248 -20.89 13.24 0.39
N ALA A 249 -21.25 14.44 0.80
CA ALA A 249 -20.58 15.65 0.36
C ALA A 249 -19.17 15.79 0.99
N ARG A 250 -18.31 16.58 0.36
CA ARG A 250 -16.96 16.89 0.86
C ARG A 250 -16.96 17.54 2.25
N SER A 251 -18.04 18.24 2.61
CA SER A 251 -18.22 18.88 3.92
C SER A 251 -18.77 17.94 5.01
N GLU A 252 -19.24 16.76 4.63
CA GLU A 252 -19.87 15.81 5.56
C GLU A 252 -18.89 14.74 6.06
N ALA A 253 -17.96 14.30 5.20
CA ALA A 253 -17.00 13.25 5.57
C ALA A 253 -15.73 13.26 4.72
N TYR A 254 -14.62 12.74 5.25
CA TYR A 254 -13.42 12.44 4.44
C TYR A 254 -13.70 11.39 3.35
N ILE A 255 -14.66 10.49 3.56
CA ILE A 255 -15.14 9.56 2.54
C ILE A 255 -15.71 10.33 1.33
N GLY A 256 -16.48 11.41 1.59
CA GLY A 256 -16.97 12.31 0.54
C GLY A 256 -15.84 12.99 -0.23
N VAL A 257 -14.82 13.49 0.47
CA VAL A 257 -13.63 14.08 -0.17
C VAL A 257 -12.90 13.06 -1.05
N LEU A 258 -12.70 11.83 -0.54
CA LEU A 258 -12.04 10.74 -1.25
C LEU A 258 -12.76 10.41 -2.56
N ILE A 259 -14.06 10.16 -2.48
CA ILE A 259 -14.84 9.74 -3.66
C ILE A 259 -14.93 10.88 -4.68
N ASP A 260 -15.22 12.10 -4.21
CA ASP A 260 -15.29 13.26 -5.10
C ASP A 260 -13.96 13.51 -5.82
N ASP A 261 -12.82 13.47 -5.14
CA ASP A 261 -11.51 13.61 -5.77
C ASP A 261 -11.30 12.54 -6.87
N LEU A 262 -11.64 11.28 -6.58
CA LEU A 262 -11.47 10.19 -7.55
C LEU A 262 -12.34 10.37 -8.79
N VAL A 263 -13.64 10.62 -8.63
CA VAL A 263 -14.59 10.60 -9.75
C VAL A 263 -14.62 11.90 -10.57
N THR A 264 -14.16 13.01 -9.98
CA THR A 264 -14.14 14.34 -10.65
C THR A 264 -12.77 14.71 -11.18
N LYS A 265 -11.71 14.55 -10.37
CA LYS A 265 -10.33 14.92 -10.73
C LYS A 265 -9.54 13.75 -11.30
N GLY A 266 -9.91 12.53 -10.91
CA GLY A 266 -9.11 11.36 -11.18
C GLY A 266 -7.80 11.32 -10.40
N THR A 267 -6.92 10.41 -10.79
CA THR A 267 -5.57 10.33 -10.22
C THR A 267 -4.61 9.80 -11.26
N ASN A 268 -3.40 10.33 -11.27
CA ASN A 268 -2.29 9.88 -12.12
C ASN A 268 -1.18 9.19 -11.32
N GLU A 269 -1.38 9.03 -10.03
CA GLU A 269 -0.54 8.27 -9.10
C GLU A 269 -1.43 7.56 -8.08
N PRO A 270 -0.98 6.47 -7.41
CA PRO A 270 -1.78 5.82 -6.37
C PRO A 270 -2.27 6.81 -5.31
N TYR A 271 -3.58 7.02 -5.26
CA TYR A 271 -4.21 8.01 -4.38
C TYR A 271 -4.14 7.58 -2.92
N ARG A 272 -3.76 8.53 -2.05
CA ARG A 272 -3.86 8.43 -0.59
C ARG A 272 -4.67 9.59 -0.04
N MET A 273 -5.58 9.28 0.89
CA MET A 273 -6.32 10.30 1.63
C MET A 273 -5.39 11.00 2.62
N MET A 274 -5.32 12.30 2.52
CA MET A 274 -4.54 13.18 3.39
C MET A 274 -5.43 14.30 3.89
N THR A 275 -5.23 14.74 5.13
CA THR A 275 -5.98 15.88 5.69
C THR A 275 -5.85 17.14 4.87
N SER A 276 -4.71 17.32 4.17
CA SER A 276 -4.47 18.45 3.26
C SER A 276 -5.35 18.46 2.02
N ARG A 277 -6.03 17.34 1.69
CA ARG A 277 -6.95 17.27 0.53
C ARG A 277 -8.33 17.84 0.83
N SER A 278 -8.68 17.97 2.13
CA SER A 278 -9.98 18.50 2.54
C SER A 278 -9.89 20.00 2.82
N GLU A 279 -10.74 20.77 2.17
CA GLU A 279 -10.98 22.18 2.47
C GLU A 279 -11.76 22.36 3.79
N TYR A 280 -12.49 21.33 4.23
CA TYR A 280 -13.29 21.33 5.46
C TYR A 280 -12.59 20.69 6.66
N ARG A 281 -11.26 20.59 6.68
CA ARG A 281 -10.50 19.90 7.74
C ARG A 281 -10.67 20.50 9.14
N LEU A 282 -11.15 21.72 9.27
CA LEU A 282 -11.51 22.32 10.57
C LEU A 282 -12.87 21.83 11.09
N LEU A 283 -13.73 21.36 10.18
CA LEU A 283 -15.03 20.76 10.50
C LEU A 283 -14.91 19.26 10.70
N LEU A 284 -14.19 18.58 9.80
CA LEU A 284 -14.00 17.14 9.80
C LEU A 284 -12.78 16.78 10.66
N ARG A 285 -13.00 16.42 11.91
CA ARG A 285 -11.96 16.10 12.87
C ARG A 285 -12.18 14.70 13.46
N GLN A 286 -11.12 14.13 14.04
CA GLN A 286 -11.19 12.83 14.72
C GLN A 286 -12.14 12.85 15.93
N ASP A 287 -12.21 13.99 16.64
CA ASP A 287 -13.01 14.15 17.85
C ASP A 287 -14.53 14.28 17.60
N ASN A 288 -14.95 14.37 16.34
CA ASN A 288 -16.36 14.42 15.94
C ASN A 288 -16.69 13.49 14.76
N ALA A 289 -15.95 12.38 14.65
CA ALA A 289 -16.06 11.49 13.50
C ALA A 289 -17.32 10.60 13.51
N ASP A 290 -18.01 10.45 14.65
CA ASP A 290 -19.28 9.68 14.82
C ASP A 290 -20.52 10.48 14.48
#